data_0e137b0a1b223122324858280e606ece
#
_entry.id   0e137b0a1b223122324858280e606ece
#
_cell.length_a   1.000
_cell.length_b   1.000
_cell.length_c   1.000
_cell.angle_alpha   90.00
_cell.angle_beta   90.00
_cell.angle_gamma   90.00
#
_symmetry.space_group_name_H-M   'P 1'
#
loop_
_entity.id
_entity.type
_entity.pdbx_description
1 polymer ?
#
loop_
_entity_poly.entity_id
_entity_poly.type
_entity_poly.pdbx_seq_one_letter_code
_entity_poly.pdbx_strand_id
1 'polypeptide(L)'
;ISVKLTDAQFEGQTKAKLGNSEIRTLVDNIVSEKLEIFLEENPQVGRMILDKALTANRAREAAKKARESIRRKTALGGAAMPDKLRDCNENNPELTELYIVEGDSAGGSAKQGRDSRFQAILPLWGKMLNVERVKLDKVYTNEKLLPVITALGCGVGDEIDLEKLRYGKVIIMADADVDGSHIRTLLLTFFFRFMKPLIEEGHIYIAQPPLYRLTKGKNLSLIHISEPT
;
A
#
# COMPACT_ATOMS: atom_id res chain seq x y z
N ILE A 1 -7.00 31.65 15.24
CA ILE A 1 -8.10 32.44 15.81
C ILE A 1 -7.93 32.41 17.32
N SER A 2 -7.96 33.57 17.99
CA SER A 2 -7.89 33.70 19.44
C SER A 2 -9.13 34.44 19.94
N VAL A 3 -9.79 33.85 20.92
CA VAL A 3 -11.01 34.41 21.51
C VAL A 3 -10.81 34.59 23.00
N LYS A 4 -11.17 35.76 23.55
CA LYS A 4 -11.16 36.02 24.99
C LYS A 4 -12.60 36.08 25.48
N LEU A 5 -12.90 35.27 26.49
CA LEU A 5 -14.21 35.18 27.12
C LEU A 5 -14.12 35.58 28.59
N THR A 6 -15.17 36.22 29.10
CA THR A 6 -15.28 36.55 30.54
C THR A 6 -15.62 35.31 31.36
N ASP A 7 -16.40 34.38 30.77
CA ASP A 7 -16.76 33.09 31.38
C ASP A 7 -16.66 31.97 30.35
N ALA A 8 -15.52 31.28 30.36
CA ALA A 8 -15.24 30.20 29.43
C ALA A 8 -15.67 28.87 30.03
N GLN A 9 -16.68 28.24 29.42
CA GLN A 9 -17.21 26.92 29.77
C GLN A 9 -16.49 25.87 28.91
N PHE A 10 -15.98 24.81 29.53
CA PHE A 10 -15.30 23.73 28.81
C PHE A 10 -16.02 22.39 29.02
N GLU A 11 -16.10 21.60 27.98
CA GLU A 11 -16.51 20.21 28.05
C GLU A 11 -15.31 19.32 28.45
N GLY A 12 -15.48 18.58 29.55
CA GLY A 12 -14.48 17.62 30.04
C GLY A 12 -13.34 18.24 30.84
N GLN A 13 -12.65 17.38 31.57
CA GLN A 13 -11.58 17.76 32.51
C GLN A 13 -10.32 18.28 31.82
N THR A 14 -10.10 17.91 30.56
CA THR A 14 -8.93 18.33 29.76
C THR A 14 -9.08 19.73 29.17
N LYS A 15 -10.24 20.37 29.29
CA LYS A 15 -10.55 21.69 28.71
C LYS A 15 -10.24 21.80 27.20
N ALA A 16 -10.33 20.68 26.47
CA ALA A 16 -9.99 20.61 25.06
C ALA A 16 -11.09 21.14 24.14
N LYS A 17 -12.33 21.19 24.62
CA LYS A 17 -13.50 21.63 23.85
C LYS A 17 -14.24 22.72 24.60
N LEU A 18 -14.43 23.86 23.93
CA LEU A 18 -15.20 24.99 24.46
C LEU A 18 -16.72 24.66 24.35
N GLY A 19 -17.44 24.83 25.45
CA GLY A 19 -18.88 24.56 25.56
C GLY A 19 -19.78 25.76 25.21
N ASN A 20 -19.19 26.95 25.09
CA ASN A 20 -19.95 28.17 24.75
C ASN A 20 -20.41 28.13 23.28
N SER A 21 -21.63 27.69 23.02
CA SER A 21 -22.18 27.48 21.65
C SER A 21 -22.29 28.79 20.86
N GLU A 22 -22.63 29.91 21.53
CA GLU A 22 -22.78 31.23 20.94
C GLU A 22 -21.49 31.74 20.28
N ILE A 23 -20.32 31.35 20.80
CA ILE A 23 -19.04 31.79 20.29
C ILE A 23 -18.76 31.26 18.90
N ARG A 24 -19.26 30.04 18.60
CA ARG A 24 -19.12 29.47 17.27
C ARG A 24 -19.75 30.38 16.20
N THR A 25 -21.00 30.81 16.44
CA THR A 25 -21.71 31.66 15.49
C THR A 25 -21.05 33.03 15.37
N LEU A 26 -20.64 33.63 16.49
CA LEU A 26 -19.94 34.92 16.48
C LEU A 26 -18.61 34.86 15.69
N VAL A 27 -17.81 33.86 15.94
CA VAL A 27 -16.54 33.68 15.23
C VAL A 27 -16.77 33.41 13.75
N ASP A 28 -17.75 32.57 13.42
CA ASP A 28 -18.10 32.25 12.04
C ASP A 28 -18.49 33.51 11.26
N ASN A 29 -19.37 34.33 11.81
CA ASN A 29 -19.80 35.59 11.18
C ASN A 29 -18.63 36.55 10.96
N ILE A 30 -17.80 36.79 11.98
CA ILE A 30 -16.68 37.73 11.88
C ILE A 30 -15.61 37.20 10.90
N VAL A 31 -15.30 35.91 10.96
CA VAL A 31 -14.28 35.32 10.09
C VAL A 31 -14.77 35.32 8.63
N SER A 32 -16.04 34.96 8.40
CA SER A 32 -16.59 34.97 7.05
C SER A 32 -16.58 36.38 6.44
N GLU A 33 -17.08 37.37 7.17
CA GLU A 33 -17.05 38.78 6.69
C GLU A 33 -15.61 39.25 6.36
N LYS A 34 -14.69 39.03 7.28
CA LYS A 34 -13.30 39.48 7.08
C LYS A 34 -12.57 38.71 6.00
N LEU A 35 -12.87 37.42 5.85
CA LEU A 35 -12.28 36.59 4.80
C LEU A 35 -12.84 36.99 3.42
N GLU A 36 -14.12 37.31 3.31
CA GLU A 36 -14.74 37.79 2.08
C GLU A 36 -14.06 39.08 1.62
N ILE A 37 -13.98 40.08 2.48
CA ILE A 37 -13.29 41.36 2.20
C ILE A 37 -11.84 41.11 1.79
N PHE A 38 -11.11 40.26 2.53
CA PHE A 38 -9.71 39.94 2.23
C PHE A 38 -9.54 39.30 0.84
N LEU A 39 -10.43 38.39 0.46
CA LEU A 39 -10.36 37.72 -0.84
C LEU A 39 -10.76 38.63 -1.99
N GLU A 40 -11.68 39.58 -1.77
CA GLU A 40 -12.02 40.64 -2.75
C GLU A 40 -10.85 41.60 -2.97
N GLU A 41 -10.17 42.00 -1.90
CA GLU A 41 -8.96 42.84 -1.97
C GLU A 41 -7.74 42.12 -2.56
N ASN A 42 -7.70 40.78 -2.41
CA ASN A 42 -6.58 39.93 -2.83
C ASN A 42 -7.00 38.78 -3.78
N PRO A 43 -7.51 39.10 -4.98
CA PRO A 43 -8.08 38.08 -5.88
C PRO A 43 -7.06 37.01 -6.33
N GLN A 44 -5.76 37.34 -6.34
CA GLN A 44 -4.72 36.37 -6.66
C GLN A 44 -4.60 35.25 -5.60
N VAL A 45 -4.76 35.61 -4.32
CA VAL A 45 -4.74 34.64 -3.22
C VAL A 45 -5.95 33.71 -3.32
N GLY A 46 -7.13 34.25 -3.62
CA GLY A 46 -8.33 33.46 -3.87
C GLY A 46 -8.15 32.46 -5.02
N ARG A 47 -7.57 32.90 -6.14
CA ARG A 47 -7.26 32.00 -7.28
C ARG A 47 -6.29 30.89 -6.89
N MET A 48 -5.22 31.20 -6.16
CA MET A 48 -4.25 30.21 -5.70
C MET A 48 -4.88 29.15 -4.79
N ILE A 49 -5.79 29.55 -3.90
CA ILE A 49 -6.54 28.63 -3.02
C ILE A 49 -7.45 27.73 -3.85
N LEU A 50 -8.20 28.31 -4.79
CA LEU A 50 -9.08 27.57 -5.69
C LEU A 50 -8.32 26.57 -6.57
N ASP A 51 -7.21 26.97 -7.15
CA ASP A 51 -6.38 26.11 -7.99
C ASP A 51 -5.83 24.93 -7.18
N LYS A 52 -5.41 25.16 -5.95
CA LYS A 52 -4.99 24.08 -5.03
C LYS A 52 -6.13 23.13 -4.70
N ALA A 53 -7.31 23.67 -4.40
CA ALA A 53 -8.49 22.87 -4.09
C ALA A 53 -8.96 22.05 -5.30
N LEU A 54 -9.01 22.65 -6.49
CA LEU A 54 -9.38 21.97 -7.74
C LEU A 54 -8.37 20.88 -8.10
N THR A 55 -7.08 21.14 -7.94
CA THR A 55 -6.03 20.15 -8.19
C THR A 55 -6.16 18.96 -7.23
N ALA A 56 -6.40 19.22 -5.94
CA ALA A 56 -6.62 18.18 -4.96
C ALA A 56 -7.90 17.35 -5.24
N ASN A 57 -8.98 18.03 -5.69
CA ASN A 57 -10.22 17.35 -6.05
C ASN A 57 -10.05 16.46 -7.29
N ARG A 58 -9.42 16.98 -8.35
CA ARG A 58 -9.12 16.21 -9.57
C ARG A 58 -8.27 14.97 -9.25
N ALA A 59 -7.27 15.11 -8.37
CA ALA A 59 -6.46 13.97 -7.93
C ALA A 59 -7.30 12.92 -7.20
N ARG A 60 -8.22 13.33 -6.30
CA ARG A 60 -9.14 12.41 -5.59
C ARG A 60 -10.10 11.72 -6.56
N GLU A 61 -10.67 12.44 -7.51
CA GLU A 61 -11.58 11.85 -8.49
C GLU A 61 -10.86 10.87 -9.43
N ALA A 62 -9.64 11.20 -9.86
CA ALA A 62 -8.83 10.30 -10.68
C ALA A 62 -8.51 9.01 -9.92
N ALA A 63 -8.14 9.12 -8.64
CA ALA A 63 -7.91 7.98 -7.77
C ALA A 63 -9.18 7.14 -7.57
N LYS A 64 -10.33 7.77 -7.33
CA LYS A 64 -11.62 7.08 -7.20
C LYS A 64 -11.98 6.32 -8.48
N LYS A 65 -11.82 6.95 -9.66
CA LYS A 65 -12.05 6.28 -10.95
C LYS A 65 -11.11 5.11 -11.18
N ALA A 66 -9.83 5.24 -10.81
CA ALA A 66 -8.87 4.15 -10.89
C ALA A 66 -9.28 2.97 -9.98
N ARG A 67 -9.69 3.24 -8.73
CA ARG A 67 -10.21 2.22 -7.79
C ARG A 67 -11.45 1.53 -8.35
N GLU A 68 -12.43 2.29 -8.82
CA GLU A 68 -13.65 1.75 -9.41
C GLU A 68 -13.37 0.90 -10.67
N SER A 69 -12.41 1.31 -11.50
CA SER A 69 -11.99 0.52 -12.67
C SER A 69 -11.38 -0.82 -12.27
N ILE A 70 -10.53 -0.84 -11.25
CA ILE A 70 -9.94 -2.08 -10.71
C ILE A 70 -11.05 -2.94 -10.11
N ARG A 71 -11.90 -2.37 -9.26
CA ARG A 71 -13.01 -3.10 -8.61
C ARG A 71 -14.01 -3.67 -9.60
N ARG A 72 -14.36 -2.94 -10.67
CA ARG A 72 -15.23 -3.45 -11.74
C ARG A 72 -14.59 -4.61 -12.48
N LYS A 73 -13.31 -4.52 -12.79
CA LYS A 73 -12.55 -5.59 -13.43
C LYS A 73 -12.48 -6.84 -12.55
N THR A 74 -12.28 -6.68 -11.24
CA THR A 74 -12.23 -7.79 -10.27
C THR A 74 -13.62 -8.40 -10.03
N ALA A 75 -14.67 -7.56 -9.87
CA ALA A 75 -16.03 -8.01 -9.61
C ALA A 75 -16.71 -8.72 -10.79
N LEU A 76 -16.28 -8.44 -12.04
CA LEU A 76 -16.81 -9.08 -13.25
C LEU A 76 -16.13 -10.43 -13.57
N GLY A 77 -15.27 -10.97 -12.68
CA GLY A 77 -14.57 -12.24 -12.91
C GLY A 77 -13.59 -12.23 -14.09
N GLY A 78 -13.37 -11.05 -14.68
CA GLY A 78 -12.55 -10.83 -15.87
C GLY A 78 -11.47 -9.78 -15.65
N ALA A 79 -11.00 -9.55 -14.41
CA ALA A 79 -9.79 -8.75 -14.21
C ALA A 79 -8.68 -9.47 -14.96
N ALA A 80 -8.17 -8.84 -16.00
CA ALA A 80 -6.96 -9.33 -16.63
C ALA A 80 -5.89 -9.42 -15.54
N MET A 81 -5.54 -10.64 -15.18
CA MET A 81 -4.46 -10.88 -14.23
C MET A 81 -3.20 -10.19 -14.73
N PRO A 82 -2.31 -9.75 -13.84
CA PRO A 82 -1.06 -9.16 -14.29
C PRO A 82 -0.38 -10.07 -15.30
N ASP A 83 0.01 -9.56 -16.46
CA ASP A 83 0.58 -10.35 -17.57
C ASP A 83 1.78 -11.21 -17.11
N LYS A 84 2.48 -10.75 -16.09
CA LYS A 84 3.64 -11.45 -15.52
C LYS A 84 3.30 -12.46 -14.42
N LEU A 85 2.07 -12.46 -13.91
CA LEU A 85 1.65 -13.44 -12.92
C LEU A 85 1.61 -14.83 -13.56
N ARG A 86 2.26 -15.77 -12.94
CA ARG A 86 2.15 -17.19 -13.25
C ARG A 86 1.33 -17.85 -12.14
N ASP A 87 0.03 -17.89 -12.35
CA ASP A 87 -0.94 -18.37 -11.37
C ASP A 87 -0.82 -19.88 -11.11
N CYS A 88 -1.38 -20.34 -10.01
CA CYS A 88 -1.52 -21.75 -9.69
C CYS A 88 -2.90 -22.28 -10.08
N ASN A 89 -3.08 -23.61 -9.99
CA ASN A 89 -4.32 -24.26 -10.39
C ASN A 89 -5.34 -24.36 -9.24
N GLU A 90 -4.85 -24.28 -8.00
CA GLU A 90 -5.70 -24.36 -6.80
C GLU A 90 -6.43 -23.02 -6.59
N ASN A 91 -7.69 -23.08 -6.19
CA ASN A 91 -8.54 -21.93 -5.92
C ASN A 91 -8.82 -21.71 -4.43
N ASN A 92 -8.50 -22.69 -3.58
CA ASN A 92 -8.63 -22.50 -2.14
C ASN A 92 -7.46 -21.66 -1.58
N PRO A 93 -7.71 -20.44 -1.09
CA PRO A 93 -6.64 -19.56 -0.61
C PRO A 93 -5.77 -20.20 0.48
N GLU A 94 -6.33 -21.00 1.37
CA GLU A 94 -5.59 -21.63 2.46
C GLU A 94 -4.47 -22.57 1.98
N LEU A 95 -4.62 -23.11 0.78
CA LEU A 95 -3.69 -24.05 0.18
C LEU A 95 -2.72 -23.39 -0.81
N THR A 96 -2.90 -22.11 -1.12
CA THR A 96 -2.15 -21.41 -2.16
C THR A 96 -1.08 -20.48 -1.61
N GLU A 97 -0.01 -20.35 -2.38
CA GLU A 97 1.16 -19.53 -2.06
C GLU A 97 1.51 -18.61 -3.24
N LEU A 98 1.68 -17.31 -2.96
CA LEU A 98 2.17 -16.34 -3.94
C LEU A 98 3.63 -16.00 -3.62
N TYR A 99 4.54 -16.32 -4.53
CA TYR A 99 5.94 -15.91 -4.45
C TYR A 99 6.14 -14.61 -5.23
N ILE A 100 6.51 -13.56 -4.52
CA ILE A 100 6.93 -12.28 -5.11
C ILE A 100 8.44 -12.33 -5.26
N VAL A 101 8.93 -12.35 -6.50
CA VAL A 101 10.35 -12.56 -6.80
C VAL A 101 10.99 -11.35 -7.47
N GLU A 102 12.29 -11.16 -7.29
CA GLU A 102 13.05 -10.07 -7.88
C GLU A 102 13.38 -10.35 -9.35
N GLY A 103 12.68 -9.63 -10.24
CA GLY A 103 12.99 -9.61 -11.68
C GLY A 103 12.53 -10.83 -12.48
N ASP A 104 12.61 -10.67 -13.79
CA ASP A 104 12.15 -11.67 -14.75
C ASP A 104 13.05 -12.93 -14.76
N SER A 105 14.34 -12.78 -14.48
CA SER A 105 15.30 -13.89 -14.42
C SER A 105 14.96 -14.85 -13.27
N ALA A 106 14.80 -14.29 -12.05
CA ALA A 106 14.37 -15.06 -10.89
C ALA A 106 12.96 -15.65 -11.09
N GLY A 107 12.05 -14.88 -11.71
CA GLY A 107 10.71 -15.33 -12.09
C GLY A 107 10.73 -16.53 -13.03
N GLY A 108 11.67 -16.56 -14.00
CA GLY A 108 11.86 -17.69 -14.90
C GLY A 108 12.32 -18.96 -14.18
N SER A 109 13.32 -18.84 -13.31
CA SER A 109 13.83 -19.96 -12.50
C SER A 109 12.77 -20.46 -11.50
N ALA A 110 12.10 -19.55 -10.81
CA ALA A 110 11.03 -19.89 -9.88
C ALA A 110 9.85 -20.60 -10.57
N LYS A 111 9.49 -20.16 -11.79
CA LYS A 111 8.45 -20.82 -12.59
C LYS A 111 8.81 -22.28 -12.91
N GLN A 112 10.07 -22.55 -13.19
CA GLN A 112 10.53 -23.91 -13.50
C GLN A 112 10.57 -24.81 -12.25
N GLY A 113 10.93 -24.25 -11.10
CA GLY A 113 11.08 -25.00 -9.85
C GLY A 113 9.82 -25.12 -9.00
N ARG A 114 8.75 -24.36 -9.30
CA ARG A 114 7.52 -24.33 -8.49
C ARG A 114 6.66 -25.58 -8.65
N ASP A 115 5.85 -25.86 -7.65
CA ASP A 115 4.68 -26.71 -7.83
C ASP A 115 3.49 -25.88 -8.35
N SER A 116 3.17 -26.04 -9.63
CA SER A 116 2.11 -25.26 -10.28
C SER A 116 0.70 -25.56 -9.74
N ARG A 117 0.53 -26.60 -8.94
CA ARG A 117 -0.77 -26.93 -8.33
C ARG A 117 -1.20 -25.85 -7.36
N PHE A 118 -0.29 -25.34 -6.52
CA PHE A 118 -0.62 -24.39 -5.43
C PHE A 118 0.33 -23.19 -5.32
N GLN A 119 1.42 -23.13 -6.08
CA GLN A 119 2.40 -22.04 -6.04
C GLN A 119 2.25 -21.11 -7.24
N ALA A 120 1.96 -19.85 -6.99
CA ALA A 120 1.94 -18.77 -7.97
C ALA A 120 3.24 -17.94 -7.88
N ILE A 121 3.70 -17.40 -9.03
CA ILE A 121 4.91 -16.57 -9.11
C ILE A 121 4.55 -15.21 -9.71
N LEU A 122 4.93 -14.13 -9.02
CA LEU A 122 4.82 -12.77 -9.50
C LEU A 122 6.20 -12.12 -9.53
N PRO A 123 6.86 -12.01 -10.69
CA PRO A 123 8.11 -11.29 -10.81
C PRO A 123 7.87 -9.79 -10.77
N LEU A 124 8.67 -9.08 -9.98
CA LEU A 124 8.72 -7.62 -9.96
C LEU A 124 9.79 -7.13 -10.93
N TRP A 125 9.62 -5.94 -11.48
CA TRP A 125 10.62 -5.34 -12.36
C TRP A 125 11.13 -4.02 -11.79
N GLY A 126 12.42 -3.98 -11.55
CA GLY A 126 13.12 -2.81 -11.03
C GLY A 126 12.72 -2.43 -9.60
N LYS A 127 13.32 -1.36 -9.09
CA LYS A 127 13.10 -0.90 -7.71
C LYS A 127 11.67 -0.41 -7.52
N MET A 128 11.05 -0.84 -6.42
CA MET A 128 9.70 -0.43 -6.05
C MET A 128 9.68 0.99 -5.51
N LEU A 129 8.49 1.61 -5.56
CA LEU A 129 8.26 2.90 -4.93
C LEU A 129 8.37 2.78 -3.41
N ASN A 130 9.17 3.65 -2.77
CA ASN A 130 9.10 3.79 -1.33
C ASN A 130 7.80 4.52 -0.96
N VAL A 131 6.91 3.79 -0.31
CA VAL A 131 5.56 4.28 0.01
C VAL A 131 5.42 4.90 1.41
N GLU A 132 6.51 5.04 2.16
CA GLU A 132 6.48 5.52 3.55
C GLU A 132 5.75 6.87 3.70
N ARG A 133 5.94 7.78 2.75
CA ARG A 133 5.30 9.12 2.74
C ARG A 133 4.37 9.33 1.54
N VAL A 134 3.91 8.24 0.93
CA VAL A 134 3.10 8.29 -0.28
C VAL A 134 1.61 8.16 0.08
N LYS A 135 0.76 8.95 -0.57
CA LYS A 135 -0.69 8.82 -0.43
C LYS A 135 -1.20 7.60 -1.21
N LEU A 136 -2.30 7.03 -0.74
CA LEU A 136 -2.95 5.85 -1.34
C LEU A 136 -3.22 6.00 -2.84
N ASP A 137 -3.56 7.21 -3.30
CA ASP A 137 -3.82 7.52 -4.72
C ASP A 137 -2.62 7.20 -5.62
N LYS A 138 -1.40 7.48 -5.14
CA LYS A 138 -0.17 7.16 -5.89
C LYS A 138 0.15 5.66 -5.87
N VAL A 139 -0.30 4.94 -4.85
CA VAL A 139 -0.14 3.48 -4.77
C VAL A 139 -0.96 2.81 -5.88
N TYR A 140 -2.22 3.20 -6.05
CA TYR A 140 -3.10 2.66 -7.11
C TYR A 140 -2.67 3.02 -8.54
N THR A 141 -1.95 4.12 -8.72
CA THR A 141 -1.45 4.52 -10.04
C THR A 141 -0.04 4.03 -10.33
N ASN A 142 0.59 3.35 -9.39
CA ASN A 142 1.95 2.85 -9.55
C ASN A 142 1.96 1.51 -10.31
N GLU A 143 2.60 1.49 -11.46
CA GLU A 143 2.67 0.33 -12.35
C GLU A 143 3.31 -0.91 -11.71
N LYS A 144 4.14 -0.75 -10.67
CA LYS A 144 4.83 -1.86 -10.00
C LYS A 144 4.04 -2.42 -8.82
N LEU A 145 3.26 -1.57 -8.13
CA LEU A 145 2.42 -1.98 -7.00
C LEU A 145 1.07 -2.54 -7.46
N LEU A 146 0.53 -2.00 -8.55
CA LEU A 146 -0.75 -2.41 -9.09
C LEU A 146 -0.84 -3.93 -9.38
N PRO A 147 0.18 -4.58 -9.98
CA PRO A 147 0.18 -6.03 -10.15
C PRO A 147 0.11 -6.82 -8.85
N VAL A 148 0.78 -6.35 -7.80
CA VAL A 148 0.72 -6.99 -6.46
C VAL A 148 -0.69 -6.88 -5.89
N ILE A 149 -1.29 -5.69 -5.92
CA ILE A 149 -2.66 -5.43 -5.45
C ILE A 149 -3.66 -6.29 -6.21
N THR A 150 -3.53 -6.33 -7.54
CA THR A 150 -4.44 -7.11 -8.41
C THR A 150 -4.29 -8.61 -8.18
N ALA A 151 -3.07 -9.11 -8.02
CA ALA A 151 -2.82 -10.52 -7.75
C ALA A 151 -3.44 -10.96 -6.42
N LEU A 152 -3.32 -10.17 -5.37
CA LEU A 152 -3.86 -10.47 -4.04
C LEU A 152 -5.39 -10.41 -4.00
N GLY A 153 -6.01 -9.47 -4.72
CA GLY A 153 -7.47 -9.38 -4.87
C GLY A 153 -8.23 -8.86 -3.65
N CYS A 154 -7.58 -8.65 -2.50
CA CYS A 154 -8.22 -8.31 -1.23
C CYS A 154 -8.39 -6.80 -0.98
N GLY A 155 -8.04 -5.93 -1.93
CA GLY A 155 -8.10 -4.47 -1.74
C GLY A 155 -6.88 -3.91 -1.02
N VAL A 156 -6.91 -2.60 -0.69
CA VAL A 156 -5.78 -1.85 -0.08
C VAL A 156 -6.32 -0.77 0.85
N GLY A 157 -5.65 -0.52 1.97
CA GLY A 157 -6.02 0.51 2.95
C GLY A 157 -7.32 0.16 3.67
N ASP A 158 -8.25 1.10 3.73
CA ASP A 158 -9.54 0.90 4.41
C ASP A 158 -10.50 -0.06 3.66
N GLU A 159 -10.17 -0.46 2.43
CA GLU A 159 -10.98 -1.34 1.59
C GLU A 159 -10.51 -2.81 1.65
N ILE A 160 -9.59 -3.16 2.56
CA ILE A 160 -9.09 -4.53 2.69
C ILE A 160 -10.21 -5.45 3.18
N ASP A 161 -10.39 -6.53 2.43
CA ASP A 161 -11.32 -7.61 2.72
C ASP A 161 -10.56 -8.94 2.58
N LEU A 162 -10.19 -9.53 3.70
CA LEU A 162 -9.38 -10.77 3.73
C LEU A 162 -10.13 -11.98 3.20
N GLU A 163 -11.48 -11.96 3.20
CA GLU A 163 -12.27 -13.05 2.59
C GLU A 163 -12.05 -13.14 1.06
N LYS A 164 -11.58 -12.04 0.45
CA LYS A 164 -11.24 -11.98 -0.99
C LYS A 164 -9.77 -12.24 -1.28
N LEU A 165 -8.98 -12.54 -0.27
CA LEU A 165 -7.57 -12.85 -0.45
C LEU A 165 -7.42 -14.13 -1.27
N ARG A 166 -6.64 -14.05 -2.36
CA ARG A 166 -6.48 -15.16 -3.29
C ARG A 166 -5.41 -16.18 -2.89
N TYR A 167 -4.48 -15.78 -2.04
CA TYR A 167 -3.36 -16.63 -1.61
C TYR A 167 -3.20 -16.55 -0.10
N GLY A 168 -3.26 -17.69 0.56
CA GLY A 168 -3.13 -17.78 2.02
C GLY A 168 -1.72 -17.43 2.51
N LYS A 169 -0.70 -17.60 1.66
CA LYS A 169 0.67 -17.19 1.96
C LYS A 169 1.23 -16.31 0.86
N VAL A 170 1.81 -15.20 1.24
CA VAL A 170 2.53 -14.28 0.36
C VAL A 170 4.00 -14.27 0.77
N ILE A 171 4.85 -14.81 -0.07
CA ILE A 171 6.26 -15.07 0.24
C ILE A 171 7.13 -14.11 -0.55
N ILE A 172 7.81 -13.21 0.14
CA ILE A 172 8.78 -12.29 -0.46
C ILE A 172 10.09 -13.06 -0.61
N MET A 173 10.50 -13.28 -1.86
CA MET A 173 11.72 -13.99 -2.20
C MET A 173 12.67 -13.08 -2.99
N ALA A 174 13.67 -12.56 -2.32
CA ALA A 174 14.69 -11.70 -2.86
C ALA A 174 16.07 -12.28 -2.54
N ASP A 175 17.06 -11.94 -3.35
CA ASP A 175 18.44 -12.41 -3.19
C ASP A 175 19.03 -11.96 -1.83
N ALA A 176 20.03 -12.70 -1.35
CA ALA A 176 20.73 -12.42 -0.08
C ALA A 176 21.81 -11.35 -0.27
N ASP A 177 21.49 -10.28 -0.99
CA ASP A 177 22.39 -9.15 -1.24
C ASP A 177 21.76 -7.82 -0.79
N VAL A 178 22.44 -6.71 -1.05
CA VAL A 178 22.01 -5.36 -0.65
C VAL A 178 20.75 -4.93 -1.41
N ASP A 179 20.67 -5.24 -2.70
CA ASP A 179 19.51 -4.88 -3.55
C ASP A 179 18.28 -5.69 -3.15
N GLY A 180 18.41 -6.99 -2.93
CA GLY A 180 17.33 -7.84 -2.44
C GLY A 180 16.84 -7.44 -1.04
N SER A 181 17.76 -7.05 -0.15
CA SER A 181 17.40 -6.50 1.17
C SER A 181 16.61 -5.20 1.04
N HIS A 182 16.95 -4.34 0.09
CA HIS A 182 16.23 -3.11 -0.19
C HIS A 182 14.82 -3.38 -0.74
N ILE A 183 14.69 -4.29 -1.71
CA ILE A 183 13.38 -4.69 -2.28
C ILE A 183 12.47 -5.27 -1.20
N ARG A 184 13.01 -6.15 -0.36
CA ARG A 184 12.30 -6.72 0.80
C ARG A 184 11.78 -5.63 1.73
N THR A 185 12.63 -4.66 2.08
CA THR A 185 12.23 -3.52 2.92
C THR A 185 11.12 -2.70 2.29
N LEU A 186 11.19 -2.40 1.00
CA LEU A 186 10.16 -1.63 0.29
C LEU A 186 8.81 -2.38 0.25
N LEU A 187 8.82 -3.69 0.01
CA LEU A 187 7.62 -4.54 0.04
C LEU A 187 7.02 -4.60 1.44
N LEU A 188 7.84 -4.82 2.47
CA LEU A 188 7.37 -4.83 3.85
C LEU A 188 6.77 -3.47 4.25
N THR A 189 7.38 -2.36 3.83
CA THR A 189 6.85 -1.02 4.04
C THR A 189 5.48 -0.87 3.36
N PHE A 190 5.33 -1.38 2.13
CA PHE A 190 4.05 -1.36 1.43
C PHE A 190 2.99 -2.18 2.18
N PHE A 191 3.27 -3.41 2.56
CA PHE A 191 2.33 -4.24 3.32
C PHE A 191 1.98 -3.62 4.67
N PHE A 192 2.97 -3.12 5.40
CA PHE A 192 2.73 -2.50 6.70
C PHE A 192 1.87 -1.22 6.62
N ARG A 193 2.11 -0.38 5.62
CA ARG A 193 1.40 0.91 5.50
C ARG A 193 0.00 0.78 4.89
N PHE A 194 -0.20 -0.18 4.00
CA PHE A 194 -1.40 -0.23 3.17
C PHE A 194 -2.14 -1.57 3.21
N MET A 195 -1.56 -2.62 3.77
CA MET A 195 -2.16 -3.95 3.86
C MET A 195 -1.81 -4.61 5.21
N LYS A 196 -1.85 -3.82 6.29
CA LYS A 196 -1.46 -4.24 7.64
C LYS A 196 -2.17 -5.50 8.14
N PRO A 197 -3.49 -5.72 7.88
CA PRO A 197 -4.18 -6.94 8.28
C PRO A 197 -3.51 -8.23 7.75
N LEU A 198 -2.88 -8.21 6.57
CA LEU A 198 -2.17 -9.38 6.05
C LEU A 198 -0.94 -9.76 6.89
N ILE A 199 -0.32 -8.78 7.55
CA ILE A 199 0.81 -9.03 8.46
C ILE A 199 0.27 -9.55 9.80
N GLU A 200 -0.77 -8.91 10.33
CA GLU A 200 -1.37 -9.24 11.64
C GLU A 200 -1.98 -10.64 11.65
N GLU A 201 -2.59 -11.07 10.54
CA GLU A 201 -3.15 -12.42 10.36
C GLU A 201 -2.11 -13.46 9.89
N GLY A 202 -0.84 -13.06 9.73
CA GLY A 202 0.26 -13.99 9.45
C GLY A 202 0.33 -14.50 8.00
N HIS A 203 -0.17 -13.73 7.03
CA HIS A 203 -0.13 -14.10 5.62
C HIS A 203 1.19 -13.73 4.93
N ILE A 204 2.03 -12.85 5.51
CA ILE A 204 3.27 -12.37 4.90
C ILE A 204 4.48 -13.14 5.43
N TYR A 205 5.25 -13.71 4.50
CA TYR A 205 6.44 -14.50 4.77
C TYR A 205 7.66 -13.94 4.05
N ILE A 206 8.84 -14.20 4.57
CA ILE A 206 10.11 -13.85 3.97
C ILE A 206 10.89 -15.14 3.72
N ALA A 207 11.21 -15.39 2.45
CA ALA A 207 12.10 -16.49 2.10
C ALA A 207 13.53 -16.20 2.60
N GLN A 208 14.18 -17.21 3.14
CA GLN A 208 15.57 -17.16 3.57
C GLN A 208 16.42 -17.96 2.59
N PRO A 209 17.01 -17.33 1.55
CA PRO A 209 17.86 -18.02 0.62
C PRO A 209 19.16 -18.47 1.30
N PRO A 210 19.80 -19.56 0.83
CA PRO A 210 21.08 -19.99 1.34
C PRO A 210 22.15 -18.95 1.04
N LEU A 211 22.99 -18.63 2.03
CA LEU A 211 24.07 -17.63 1.91
C LEU A 211 25.33 -18.21 1.30
N TYR A 212 25.59 -19.50 1.50
CA TYR A 212 26.82 -20.16 1.08
C TYR A 212 26.54 -21.35 0.18
N ARG A 213 27.37 -21.47 -0.85
CA ARG A 213 27.41 -22.61 -1.73
C ARG A 213 28.79 -23.29 -1.62
N LEU A 214 28.81 -24.51 -1.11
CA LEU A 214 30.01 -25.34 -1.06
C LEU A 214 30.00 -26.36 -2.20
N THR A 215 31.07 -26.44 -2.95
CA THR A 215 31.20 -27.38 -4.05
C THR A 215 32.48 -28.21 -3.86
N LYS A 216 32.35 -29.54 -3.86
CA LYS A 216 33.47 -30.49 -3.84
C LYS A 216 33.26 -31.51 -4.96
N GLY A 217 33.97 -31.33 -6.07
CA GLY A 217 33.77 -32.14 -7.28
C GLY A 217 32.35 -31.95 -7.83
N LYS A 218 31.58 -33.02 -7.94
CA LYS A 218 30.17 -33.01 -8.39
C LYS A 218 29.16 -32.76 -7.25
N ASN A 219 29.63 -32.76 -6.01
CA ASN A 219 28.75 -32.56 -4.86
C ASN A 219 28.58 -31.08 -4.56
N LEU A 220 27.32 -30.68 -4.39
CA LEU A 220 26.91 -29.33 -4.05
C LEU A 220 26.20 -29.34 -2.69
N SER A 221 26.58 -28.43 -1.80
CA SER A 221 25.85 -28.18 -0.56
C SER A 221 25.49 -26.68 -0.47
N LEU A 222 24.25 -26.38 -0.07
CA LEU A 222 23.76 -25.03 0.18
C LEU A 222 23.58 -24.86 1.67
N ILE A 223 24.15 -23.81 2.25
CA ILE A 223 24.16 -23.58 3.69
C ILE A 223 23.55 -22.21 3.96
N HIS A 224 22.58 -22.17 4.87
CA HIS A 224 22.14 -20.94 5.51
C HIS A 224 23.21 -20.49 6.53
N ILE A 225 22.95 -19.52 7.35
CA ILE A 225 23.95 -19.04 8.33
C ILE A 225 24.37 -20.20 9.21
N SER A 226 25.69 -20.43 9.32
CA SER A 226 26.22 -21.21 10.42
C SER A 226 26.09 -20.35 11.67
N GLU A 227 25.27 -20.73 12.62
CA GLU A 227 25.34 -20.13 13.94
C GLU A 227 26.75 -20.38 14.50
N PRO A 228 27.39 -19.33 15.07
CA PRO A 228 28.63 -19.55 15.78
C PRO A 228 28.32 -20.46 16.98
N THR A 229 28.93 -21.62 16.98
CA THR A 229 28.97 -22.52 18.15
C THR A 229 29.75 -21.89 19.27
#